data_83fa1176da180de15a298866e6fd6d6f
#
_entry.id   83fa1176da180de15a298866e6fd6d6f
#
_cell.length_a   1.000
_cell.length_b   1.000
_cell.length_c   1.000
_cell.angle_alpha   90.00
_cell.angle_beta   90.00
_cell.angle_gamma   90.00
#
_symmetry.space_group_name_H-M   'P 1'
#
loop_
_entity.id
_entity.type
_entity.pdbx_description
1 polymer ?
#
loop_
_entity_poly.entity_id
_entity_poly.type
_entity_poly.pdbx_seq_one_letter_code
_entity_poly.pdbx_strand_id
1 'polypeptide(L)'
;MRQWADGEREPAAEVITRLRIAYHAAALLREKDSAAVVQAWFQGMNPRLDDVAPARLLREGDLEQVGPAVLAAARAFAARG
;
A
#
# COMPACT_ATOMS: atom_id res chain seq x y z
N MET A 1 -33.08 -3.17 0.91
CA MET A 1 -32.46 -3.24 0.95
C MET A 1 -31.70 -3.09 1.25
N ARG A 2 -31.56 -2.87 1.61
CA ARG A 2 -30.79 -2.81 1.77
C ARG A 2 -29.92 -2.70 2.51
N GLN A 3 -30.26 -2.46 3.52
CA GLN A 3 -29.41 -2.42 4.41
C GLN A 3 -28.12 -2.97 4.11
N TRP A 4 -28.07 -3.84 3.54
CA TRP A 4 -26.86 -4.35 2.98
C TRP A 4 -26.04 -3.26 2.32
N ALA A 5 -26.66 -2.21 1.96
CA ALA A 5 -25.99 -1.13 1.26
C ALA A 5 -24.81 -0.58 2.05
N ASP A 6 -24.96 -0.45 3.36
CA ASP A 6 -23.87 0.11 4.15
C ASP A 6 -22.67 -0.79 4.15
N GLY A 7 -22.87 -2.07 4.39
CA GLY A 7 -21.76 -3.00 4.41
C GLY A 7 -21.07 -3.11 3.08
N GLU A 8 -21.83 -3.06 2.02
CA GLU A 8 -21.25 -3.21 0.69
C GLU A 8 -20.46 -2.00 0.26
N ARG A 9 -20.93 -0.80 0.63
CA ARG A 9 -20.21 0.40 0.26
C ARG A 9 -18.85 0.47 0.94
N GLU A 10 -18.78 0.02 2.17
CA GLU A 10 -17.53 0.12 2.90
C GLU A 10 -16.43 -0.73 2.31
N PRO A 11 -16.67 -2.00 1.95
CA PRO A 11 -15.63 -2.77 1.28
C PRO A 11 -15.17 -2.14 -0.02
N ALA A 12 -16.10 -1.58 -0.80
CA ALA A 12 -15.72 -0.92 -2.04
C ALA A 12 -14.87 0.31 -1.78
N ALA A 13 -15.23 1.10 -0.76
CA ALA A 13 -14.44 2.28 -0.41
C ALA A 13 -13.05 1.88 0.04
N GLU A 14 -12.94 0.79 0.80
CA GLU A 14 -11.63 0.29 1.23
C GLU A 14 -10.79 -0.15 0.05
N VAL A 15 -11.38 -0.83 -0.91
CA VAL A 15 -10.64 -1.26 -2.09
C VAL A 15 -10.07 -0.05 -2.82
N ILE A 16 -10.88 0.98 -3.01
CA ILE A 16 -10.42 2.18 -3.67
C ILE A 16 -9.29 2.84 -2.88
N THR A 17 -9.43 2.91 -1.57
CA THR A 17 -8.39 3.49 -0.73
C THR A 17 -7.09 2.70 -0.84
N ARG A 18 -7.16 1.38 -0.81
CA ARG A 18 -5.98 0.53 -0.94
C ARG A 18 -5.30 0.77 -2.27
N LEU A 19 -6.07 0.85 -3.33
CA LEU A 19 -5.51 1.09 -4.66
C LEU A 19 -4.84 2.46 -4.75
N ARG A 20 -5.42 3.48 -4.13
CA ARG A 20 -4.81 4.81 -4.12
C ARG A 20 -3.48 4.81 -3.39
N ILE A 21 -3.43 4.14 -2.24
CA ILE A 21 -2.19 4.06 -1.48
C ILE A 21 -1.14 3.30 -2.28
N ALA A 22 -1.53 2.16 -2.87
CA ALA A 22 -0.62 1.37 -3.67
C ALA A 22 -0.09 2.18 -4.86
N TYR A 23 -0.98 2.89 -5.54
CA TYR A 23 -0.59 3.70 -6.68
C TYR A 23 0.36 4.81 -6.27
N HIS A 24 0.06 5.47 -5.16
CA HIS A 24 0.91 6.55 -4.66
C HIS A 24 2.30 6.03 -4.32
N ALA A 25 2.36 4.90 -3.61
CA ALA A 25 3.65 4.30 -3.27
C ALA A 25 4.41 3.91 -4.53
N ALA A 26 3.72 3.29 -5.49
CA ALA A 26 4.35 2.90 -6.75
C ALA A 26 4.90 4.12 -7.50
N ALA A 27 4.15 5.21 -7.51
CA ALA A 27 4.59 6.42 -8.20
C ALA A 27 5.86 6.98 -7.56
N LEU A 28 5.92 6.96 -6.22
CA LEU A 28 7.12 7.41 -5.51
C LEU A 28 8.34 6.58 -5.91
N LEU A 29 8.17 5.27 -6.00
CA LEU A 29 9.26 4.38 -6.33
C LEU A 29 9.67 4.49 -7.79
N ARG A 30 8.68 4.66 -8.69
CA ARG A 30 8.96 4.71 -10.11
C ARG A 30 9.77 5.93 -10.53
N GLU A 31 9.88 6.92 -9.67
CA GLU A 31 10.69 8.08 -9.99
C GLU A 31 12.16 7.70 -10.15
N LYS A 32 12.60 6.65 -9.48
CA LYS A 32 14.00 6.23 -9.54
C LYS A 32 14.19 4.79 -9.97
N ASP A 33 13.16 3.97 -9.89
CA ASP A 33 13.29 2.54 -10.07
C ASP A 33 12.40 2.03 -11.18
N SER A 34 12.75 0.87 -11.71
CA SER A 34 11.97 0.22 -12.76
C SER A 34 10.72 -0.41 -12.18
N ALA A 35 9.79 -0.77 -13.06
CA ALA A 35 8.58 -1.47 -12.65
C ALA A 35 8.90 -2.78 -11.93
N ALA A 36 9.94 -3.49 -12.38
CA ALA A 36 10.33 -4.74 -11.75
C ALA A 36 10.77 -4.52 -10.31
N VAL A 37 11.52 -3.46 -10.04
CA VAL A 37 11.97 -3.14 -8.69
C VAL A 37 10.77 -2.77 -7.83
N VAL A 38 9.83 -1.99 -8.38
CA VAL A 38 8.63 -1.60 -7.63
C VAL A 38 7.84 -2.84 -7.24
N GLN A 39 7.66 -3.77 -8.17
CA GLN A 39 6.92 -4.98 -7.88
C GLN A 39 7.62 -5.80 -6.80
N ALA A 40 8.94 -5.92 -6.89
CA ALA A 40 9.70 -6.65 -5.88
C ALA A 40 9.57 -5.99 -4.51
N TRP A 41 9.55 -4.66 -4.46
CA TRP A 41 9.41 -3.94 -3.21
C TRP A 41 8.07 -4.25 -2.54
N PHE A 42 6.98 -4.28 -3.33
CA PHE A 42 5.67 -4.57 -2.77
C PHE A 42 5.55 -6.00 -2.25
N GLN A 43 6.28 -6.93 -2.84
CA GLN A 43 6.15 -8.35 -2.51
C GLN A 43 7.17 -8.84 -1.49
N GLY A 44 8.24 -8.09 -1.28
CA GLY A 44 9.29 -8.51 -0.37
C GLY A 44 9.04 -8.07 1.05
N MET A 45 9.60 -8.80 2.01
CA MET A 45 9.53 -8.41 3.40
C MET A 45 10.25 -7.08 3.59
N ASN A 46 9.64 -6.20 4.38
CA ASN A 46 10.15 -4.85 4.55
C ASN A 46 10.49 -4.59 6.01
N PRO A 47 11.75 -4.33 6.35
CA PRO A 47 12.13 -4.11 7.75
C PRO A 47 11.42 -2.92 8.39
N ARG A 48 11.07 -1.92 7.61
CA ARG A 48 10.35 -0.76 8.14
C ARG A 48 8.89 -1.08 8.45
N LEU A 49 8.41 -2.23 8.00
CA LEU A 49 7.05 -2.68 8.19
C LEU A 49 7.02 -3.99 8.98
N ASP A 50 7.96 -4.15 9.90
CA ASP A 50 8.07 -5.34 10.74
C ASP A 50 8.23 -6.61 9.92
N ASP A 51 8.99 -6.52 8.84
CA ASP A 51 9.29 -7.63 7.94
C ASP A 51 8.04 -8.19 7.26
N VAL A 52 7.01 -7.37 7.10
CA VAL A 52 5.81 -7.76 6.37
C VAL A 52 5.85 -7.09 5.01
N ALA A 53 5.39 -7.82 3.98
CA ALA A 53 5.35 -7.26 2.63
C ALA A 53 4.33 -6.13 2.56
N PRO A 54 4.68 -5.01 1.89
CA PRO A 54 3.73 -3.89 1.75
C PRO A 54 2.41 -4.31 1.12
N ALA A 55 2.45 -5.19 0.11
CA ALA A 55 1.23 -5.65 -0.54
C ALA A 55 0.31 -6.37 0.45
N ARG A 56 0.90 -7.15 1.35
CA ARG A 56 0.12 -7.85 2.34
C ARG A 56 -0.53 -6.90 3.33
N LEU A 57 0.22 -5.90 3.78
CA LEU A 57 -0.34 -4.91 4.70
C LEU A 57 -1.49 -4.15 4.05
N LEU A 58 -1.34 -3.79 2.78
CA LEU A 58 -2.41 -3.07 2.09
C LEU A 58 -3.63 -3.95 1.90
N ARG A 59 -3.44 -5.27 1.77
CA ARG A 59 -4.57 -6.18 1.57
C ARG A 59 -5.27 -6.53 2.87
N GLU A 60 -4.51 -6.70 3.95
CA GLU A 60 -5.04 -7.26 5.19
C GLU A 60 -5.04 -6.31 6.37
N GLY A 61 -4.27 -5.24 6.34
CA GLY A 61 -4.11 -4.38 7.48
C GLY A 61 -5.16 -3.30 7.59
N ASP A 62 -5.13 -2.60 8.72
CA ASP A 62 -5.99 -1.44 8.95
C ASP A 62 -5.43 -0.25 8.18
N LEU A 63 -6.18 0.22 7.19
CA LEU A 63 -5.69 1.25 6.28
C LEU A 63 -5.32 2.56 6.97
N GLU A 64 -5.98 2.87 8.08
CA GLU A 64 -5.62 4.09 8.81
C GLU A 64 -4.21 4.01 9.38
N GLN A 65 -3.77 2.81 9.69
CA GLN A 65 -2.43 2.60 10.23
C GLN A 65 -1.43 2.22 9.17
N VAL A 66 -1.79 1.29 8.29
CA VAL A 66 -0.81 0.80 7.31
C VAL A 66 -0.60 1.75 6.16
N GLY A 67 -1.60 2.56 5.80
CA GLY A 67 -1.45 3.51 4.71
C GLY A 67 -0.27 4.45 4.90
N PRO A 68 -0.26 5.23 5.99
CA PRO A 68 0.87 6.11 6.25
C PRO A 68 2.19 5.37 6.40
N ALA A 69 2.16 4.17 7.01
CA ALA A 69 3.39 3.39 7.19
C ALA A 69 3.96 2.95 5.85
N VAL A 70 3.11 2.46 4.96
CA VAL A 70 3.56 2.03 3.63
C VAL A 70 4.12 3.20 2.85
N LEU A 71 3.43 4.35 2.89
CA LEU A 71 3.92 5.53 2.18
C LEU A 71 5.22 6.04 2.75
N ALA A 72 5.38 6.01 4.08
CA ALA A 72 6.63 6.41 4.69
C ALA A 72 7.77 5.49 4.28
N ALA A 73 7.50 4.18 4.24
CA ALA A 73 8.50 3.21 3.81
C ALA A 73 8.87 3.43 2.33
N ALA A 74 7.88 3.75 1.50
CA ALA A 74 8.16 4.02 0.08
C ALA A 74 9.02 5.27 -0.08
N ARG A 75 8.73 6.32 0.69
CA ARG A 75 9.55 7.53 0.63
C ARG A 75 10.98 7.26 1.06
N ALA A 76 11.14 6.47 2.12
CA ALA A 76 12.47 6.14 2.61
C ALA A 76 13.24 5.34 1.57
N PHE A 77 12.59 4.41 0.91
CA PHE A 77 13.24 3.63 -0.13
C PHE A 77 13.62 4.51 -1.32
N ALA A 78 12.72 5.40 -1.72
CA ALA A 78 12.99 6.29 -2.83
C ALA A 78 14.13 7.27 -2.53
N ALA A 79 14.31 7.61 -1.25
CA ALA A 79 15.34 8.57 -0.84
C ALA A 79 16.70 7.92 -0.58
N ARG A 80 16.82 6.62 -0.72
CA ARG A 80 18.03 5.90 -0.31
C ARG A 80 19.27 6.22 -1.12
N GLY A 81 19.12 6.95 -2.10
CA GLY A 81 20.30 7.32 -2.81
C GLY A 81 20.18 7.30 -4.27
#